data_f965f43100e4e8bef5f22ce01ccd4852
#
_entry.id   f965f43100e4e8bef5f22ce01ccd4852
#
_cell.length_a   1.000
_cell.length_b   1.000
_cell.length_c   1.000
_cell.angle_alpha   90.00
_cell.angle_beta   90.00
_cell.angle_gamma   90.00
#
_symmetry.space_group_name_H-M   'P 1'
#
loop_
_entity.id
_entity.type
_entity.pdbx_description
1 polymer ?
#
loop_
_entity_poly.entity_id
_entity_poly.type
_entity_poly.pdbx_seq_one_letter_code
_entity_poly.pdbx_strand_id
1 'polypeptide(L)'
;MAESAIGSVLGNVSTLAVQETTFLCGVTLEVGFLKDELRRLKSYLKSADAKRRSGDELVATWVSQIRDAAYEAENAIEAANYMEKRNRLKKGFMGAISRYARLPSDLVTLHTIGAEIQRVKRKVGEIFDSANRLKINLDTSDVEKVHIEDEYPQDYVTMHQNFQDIDLVGFGDEYKEIVGKLVDKDDITLSVVSIVAMGGAGKTTLARKVYASISSIKQHFEAVSWVTVSQKFKGIDLLKDIMKQIIGGTDESIAKMNEYEVGKEIHDFLLQKRYLIVLDDVWETDTWDQINKRVKAFPDATNGSRVLLTTRKEDAANHVQMPTYVHHLKKLDEEKSWELFSCKALPSYKRSVMRDVDEFEKLGRKLAKKCDGLPLALAVLGGYLSKNLNAQIWSNILSDWPSTKNGQIMRDILARSYKDLPNHYLRACFLYLAAFPEDFIIYVPDLIQLWIAESFIPHTPKHILEVTARNYVTELAQRSLVQVVGRSTAHGWIERIRIHDILHDWCIEEARHDGFLDAINKTAGQAGASSSSSDNLIYYRFSFQTLSDEILPATSNIRSLLGFKLKSVSLPKLIFLRVLCIEDSTLKDFSSVIGGCIHIRLLRLANCGLVALPSSIGKLLYL
;
A
#
# COMPACT_ATOMS: atom_id res chain seq x y z
N MET A 1 -8.48 13.02 -2.60
CA MET A 1 -7.28 13.42 -1.84
C MET A 1 -7.39 14.80 -1.18
N ALA A 2 -7.85 15.85 -1.86
CA ALA A 2 -8.10 17.15 -1.22
C ALA A 2 -9.09 17.05 -0.04
N GLU A 3 -10.11 16.20 -0.16
CA GLU A 3 -11.06 15.92 0.92
C GLU A 3 -10.40 15.29 2.15
N SER A 4 -9.46 14.37 1.94
CA SER A 4 -8.66 13.78 3.03
C SER A 4 -7.77 14.83 3.70
N ALA A 5 -7.14 15.73 2.93
CA ALA A 5 -6.34 16.82 3.46
C ALA A 5 -7.18 17.76 4.33
N ILE A 6 -8.36 18.17 3.86
CA ILE A 6 -9.30 18.99 4.66
C ILE A 6 -9.76 18.24 5.91
N GLY A 7 -10.08 16.95 5.79
CA GLY A 7 -10.49 16.12 6.93
C GLY A 7 -9.44 16.09 8.04
N SER A 8 -8.16 15.95 7.67
CA SER A 8 -7.03 15.99 8.60
C SER A 8 -6.94 17.33 9.34
N VAL A 9 -7.06 18.46 8.62
CA VAL A 9 -7.05 19.79 9.24
C VAL A 9 -8.20 19.95 10.21
N LEU A 10 -9.42 19.59 9.81
CA LEU A 10 -10.61 19.72 10.64
C LEU A 10 -10.53 18.87 11.92
N GLY A 11 -9.93 17.68 11.86
CA GLY A 11 -9.65 16.84 13.01
C GLY A 11 -8.67 17.50 13.98
N ASN A 12 -7.56 18.04 13.47
CA ASN A 12 -6.53 18.69 14.28
C ASN A 12 -7.03 19.99 14.96
N VAL A 13 -7.89 20.76 14.27
CA VAL A 13 -8.48 21.99 14.84
C VAL A 13 -9.48 21.69 15.96
N SER A 14 -10.19 20.57 15.92
CA SER A 14 -11.15 20.22 16.98
C SER A 14 -10.45 19.99 18.34
N THR A 15 -9.19 19.57 18.34
CA THR A 15 -8.38 19.40 19.56
C THR A 15 -7.86 20.71 20.14
N LEU A 16 -7.70 21.75 19.32
CA LEU A 16 -7.29 23.10 19.75
C LEU A 16 -8.41 23.86 20.47
N ALA A 17 -9.64 23.76 20.01
CA ALA A 17 -10.76 24.52 20.52
C ALA A 17 -11.15 24.20 21.98
N VAL A 18 -10.63 23.10 22.55
CA VAL A 18 -10.93 22.63 23.92
C VAL A 18 -9.98 23.21 24.97
N GLN A 19 -8.89 23.89 24.54
CA GLN A 19 -7.82 24.32 25.47
C GLN A 19 -7.56 25.83 25.37
N GLU A 20 -8.35 26.60 26.10
CA GLU A 20 -8.14 28.05 26.25
C GLU A 20 -6.87 28.36 27.03
N THR A 21 -5.93 29.05 26.43
CA THR A 21 -4.94 29.85 27.13
C THR A 21 -4.81 31.23 26.48
N THR A 22 -4.80 32.23 27.31
CA THR A 22 -4.83 33.67 27.04
C THR A 22 -3.71 34.18 26.10
N PHE A 23 -2.72 33.38 25.79
CA PHE A 23 -1.56 33.76 24.98
C PHE A 23 -1.77 33.60 23.45
N LEU A 24 -2.78 32.84 23.07
CA LEU A 24 -3.07 32.51 21.66
C LEU A 24 -4.41 33.07 21.15
N CYS A 25 -5.08 33.97 21.88
CA CYS A 25 -6.41 34.45 21.50
C CYS A 25 -6.55 34.91 20.05
N GLY A 26 -5.54 35.60 19.50
CA GLY A 26 -5.56 36.04 18.09
C GLY A 26 -5.43 34.88 17.11
N VAL A 27 -4.55 33.93 17.38
CA VAL A 27 -4.31 32.76 16.53
C VAL A 27 -5.50 31.79 16.58
N THR A 28 -6.13 31.60 17.73
CA THR A 28 -7.28 30.71 17.91
C THR A 28 -8.51 31.16 17.11
N LEU A 29 -8.77 32.47 17.07
CA LEU A 29 -9.88 33.03 16.27
C LEU A 29 -9.64 32.83 14.78
N GLU A 30 -8.41 33.06 14.30
CA GLU A 30 -8.05 32.90 12.90
C GLU A 30 -8.08 31.41 12.45
N VAL A 31 -7.68 30.51 13.33
CA VAL A 31 -7.78 29.05 13.12
C VAL A 31 -9.26 28.61 13.05
N GLY A 32 -10.13 29.18 13.90
CA GLY A 32 -11.58 28.94 13.85
C GLY A 32 -12.18 29.32 12.49
N PHE A 33 -11.83 30.51 12.01
CA PHE A 33 -12.28 30.99 10.71
C PHE A 33 -11.78 30.10 9.56
N LEU A 34 -10.50 29.74 9.58
CA LEU A 34 -9.91 28.85 8.58
C LEU A 34 -10.62 27.49 8.53
N LYS A 35 -11.03 26.97 9.68
CA LYS A 35 -11.83 25.73 9.79
C LYS A 35 -13.17 25.85 9.04
N ASP A 36 -13.87 26.96 9.21
CA ASP A 36 -15.19 27.14 8.61
C ASP A 36 -15.07 27.30 7.09
N GLU A 37 -14.05 28.01 6.60
CA GLU A 37 -13.78 28.11 5.16
C GLU A 37 -13.40 26.75 4.53
N LEU A 38 -12.57 25.96 5.20
CA LEU A 38 -12.22 24.62 4.73
C LEU A 38 -13.45 23.68 4.71
N ARG A 39 -14.38 23.82 5.65
CA ARG A 39 -15.65 23.07 5.62
C ARG A 39 -16.49 23.43 4.40
N ARG A 40 -16.54 24.71 4.05
CA ARG A 40 -17.24 25.16 2.83
C ARG A 40 -16.59 24.59 1.57
N LEU A 41 -15.25 24.64 1.46
CA LEU A 41 -14.54 24.04 0.34
C LEU A 41 -14.78 22.53 0.22
N LYS A 42 -14.91 21.81 1.34
CA LYS A 42 -15.23 20.39 1.35
C LYS A 42 -16.56 20.08 0.66
N SER A 43 -17.58 20.94 0.81
CA SER A 43 -18.89 20.75 0.16
C SER A 43 -18.81 20.87 -1.37
N TYR A 44 -17.92 21.72 -1.88
CA TYR A 44 -17.71 21.86 -3.33
C TYR A 44 -16.93 20.73 -3.96
N LEU A 45 -16.07 20.05 -3.19
CA LEU A 45 -15.22 18.95 -3.74
C LEU A 45 -16.04 17.78 -4.26
N LYS A 46 -17.18 17.46 -3.66
CA LYS A 46 -18.05 16.39 -4.14
C LYS A 46 -18.54 16.65 -5.57
N SER A 47 -18.99 17.88 -5.84
CA SER A 47 -19.43 18.30 -7.16
C SER A 47 -18.26 18.42 -8.16
N ALA A 48 -17.10 18.89 -7.69
CA ALA A 48 -15.89 19.03 -8.49
C ALA A 48 -15.32 17.67 -8.95
N ASP A 49 -15.41 16.64 -8.13
CA ASP A 49 -14.87 15.30 -8.44
C ASP A 49 -15.51 14.69 -9.70
N ALA A 50 -16.79 14.92 -9.95
CA ALA A 50 -17.45 14.45 -11.16
C ALA A 50 -16.89 15.14 -12.41
N LYS A 51 -16.69 16.47 -12.38
CA LYS A 51 -16.13 17.27 -13.48
C LYS A 51 -14.65 16.96 -13.72
N ARG A 52 -13.86 16.80 -12.67
CA ARG A 52 -12.45 16.40 -12.77
C ARG A 52 -12.28 15.08 -13.53
N ARG A 53 -13.18 14.13 -13.29
CA ARG A 53 -13.14 12.80 -13.94
C ARG A 53 -13.57 12.83 -15.40
N SER A 54 -14.26 13.87 -15.83
CA SER A 54 -14.57 14.09 -17.26
C SER A 54 -13.42 14.74 -18.04
N GLY A 55 -12.26 14.96 -17.40
CA GLY A 55 -11.07 15.52 -18.04
C GLY A 55 -11.01 17.05 -18.01
N ASP A 56 -11.74 17.70 -17.10
CA ASP A 56 -11.69 19.17 -16.95
C ASP A 56 -10.42 19.58 -16.18
N GLU A 57 -9.38 20.00 -16.90
CA GLU A 57 -8.07 20.40 -16.35
C GLU A 57 -8.17 21.60 -15.41
N LEU A 58 -9.10 22.52 -15.63
CA LEU A 58 -9.29 23.68 -14.75
C LEU A 58 -9.82 23.23 -13.38
N VAL A 59 -10.76 22.29 -13.38
CA VAL A 59 -11.28 21.70 -12.13
C VAL A 59 -10.21 20.85 -11.44
N ALA A 60 -9.41 20.11 -12.18
CA ALA A 60 -8.29 19.34 -11.61
C ALA A 60 -7.27 20.27 -10.92
N THR A 61 -6.91 21.37 -11.56
CA THR A 61 -6.02 22.39 -10.98
C THR A 61 -6.62 23.02 -9.73
N TRP A 62 -7.91 23.34 -9.74
CA TRP A 62 -8.62 23.91 -8.59
C TRP A 62 -8.65 22.95 -7.40
N VAL A 63 -8.92 21.67 -7.62
CA VAL A 63 -8.88 20.61 -6.58
C VAL A 63 -7.47 20.47 -6.01
N SER A 64 -6.43 20.58 -6.84
CA SER A 64 -5.04 20.57 -6.39
C SER A 64 -4.72 21.76 -5.49
N GLN A 65 -5.17 22.96 -5.86
CA GLN A 65 -4.98 24.18 -5.04
C GLN A 65 -5.65 24.05 -3.65
N ILE A 66 -6.84 23.45 -3.58
CA ILE A 66 -7.51 23.16 -2.29
C ILE A 66 -6.67 22.23 -1.43
N ARG A 67 -6.15 21.14 -2.01
CA ARG A 67 -5.29 20.19 -1.31
C ARG A 67 -4.06 20.91 -0.73
N ASP A 68 -3.40 21.71 -1.56
CA ASP A 68 -2.18 22.42 -1.18
C ASP A 68 -2.45 23.43 -0.06
N ALA A 69 -3.55 24.20 -0.15
CA ALA A 69 -3.98 25.12 0.89
C ALA A 69 -4.34 24.40 2.20
N ALA A 70 -4.96 23.23 2.11
CA ALA A 70 -5.27 22.41 3.28
C ALA A 70 -3.99 21.93 3.99
N TYR A 71 -2.97 21.48 3.25
CA TYR A 71 -1.69 21.08 3.84
C TYR A 71 -0.92 22.24 4.45
N GLU A 72 -0.91 23.41 3.81
CA GLU A 72 -0.33 24.62 4.38
C GLU A 72 -1.05 25.02 5.68
N ALA A 73 -2.38 24.97 5.72
CA ALA A 73 -3.18 25.22 6.92
C ALA A 73 -2.81 24.26 8.07
N GLU A 74 -2.71 22.98 7.76
CA GLU A 74 -2.35 21.96 8.75
C GLU A 74 -0.95 22.20 9.33
N ASN A 75 0.03 22.52 8.49
CA ASN A 75 1.39 22.81 8.93
C ASN A 75 1.43 24.04 9.87
N ALA A 76 0.70 25.11 9.55
CA ALA A 76 0.63 26.31 10.38
C ALA A 76 -0.04 26.03 11.74
N ILE A 77 -1.14 25.27 11.75
CA ILE A 77 -1.86 24.86 12.96
C ILE A 77 -0.96 23.98 13.85
N GLU A 78 -0.25 23.00 13.27
CA GLU A 78 0.65 22.14 14.03
C GLU A 78 1.85 22.89 14.59
N ALA A 79 2.40 23.85 13.85
CA ALA A 79 3.47 24.70 14.35
C ALA A 79 2.99 25.52 15.58
N ALA A 80 1.76 26.05 15.55
CA ALA A 80 1.16 26.73 16.68
C ALA A 80 1.00 25.78 17.90
N ASN A 81 0.47 24.57 17.67
CA ASN A 81 0.34 23.54 18.69
C ASN A 81 1.67 23.10 19.30
N TYR A 82 2.70 22.96 18.47
CA TYR A 82 4.05 22.63 18.93
C TYR A 82 4.59 23.69 19.88
N MET A 83 4.43 24.97 19.54
CA MET A 83 4.86 26.08 20.40
C MET A 83 4.13 26.07 21.74
N GLU A 84 2.83 25.82 21.73
CA GLU A 84 2.04 25.71 22.96
C GLU A 84 2.50 24.53 23.82
N LYS A 85 2.61 23.32 23.28
CA LYS A 85 3.09 22.14 24.00
C LYS A 85 4.48 22.37 24.58
N ARG A 86 5.40 22.95 23.79
CA ARG A 86 6.76 23.27 24.23
C ARG A 86 6.76 24.22 25.43
N ASN A 87 5.87 25.20 25.45
CA ASN A 87 5.76 26.18 26.53
C ASN A 87 5.13 25.56 27.79
N ARG A 88 4.18 24.63 27.66
CA ARG A 88 3.57 23.92 28.80
C ARG A 88 4.55 22.98 29.52
N LEU A 89 5.46 22.33 28.79
CA LEU A 89 6.43 21.40 29.36
C LEU A 89 7.46 22.08 30.26
N LYS A 90 7.67 23.39 30.13
CA LYS A 90 8.59 24.18 30.96
C LYS A 90 7.88 24.75 32.18
N LYS A 91 7.52 23.87 33.11
CA LYS A 91 6.96 24.27 34.42
C LYS A 91 8.07 24.49 35.44
N GLY A 92 7.84 25.43 36.41
CA GLY A 92 8.76 25.71 37.50
C GLY A 92 9.66 26.95 37.27
N PHE A 93 10.44 27.33 38.32
CA PHE A 93 11.25 28.54 38.32
C PHE A 93 12.32 28.58 37.20
N MET A 94 13.03 27.47 36.96
CA MET A 94 14.01 27.36 35.85
C MET A 94 13.32 27.41 34.49
N GLY A 95 12.10 26.89 34.39
CA GLY A 95 11.28 27.00 33.19
C GLY A 95 10.83 28.45 32.92
N ALA A 96 10.55 29.23 33.95
CA ALA A 96 10.21 30.62 33.82
C ALA A 96 11.38 31.48 33.33
N ILE A 97 12.59 31.27 33.86
CA ILE A 97 13.83 31.93 33.37
C ILE A 97 14.11 31.56 31.92
N SER A 98 14.02 30.28 31.57
CA SER A 98 14.23 29.81 30.19
C SER A 98 13.20 30.38 29.20
N ARG A 99 11.95 30.57 29.63
CA ARG A 99 10.91 31.24 28.81
C ARG A 99 11.24 32.71 28.60
N TYR A 100 11.62 33.44 29.67
CA TYR A 100 11.96 34.85 29.58
C TYR A 100 13.16 35.11 28.66
N ALA A 101 14.19 34.30 28.75
CA ALA A 101 15.40 34.39 27.88
C ALA A 101 15.11 34.12 26.40
N ARG A 102 14.04 33.38 26.08
CA ARG A 102 13.64 33.03 24.68
C ARG A 102 12.44 33.85 24.19
N LEU A 103 11.88 34.71 25.02
CA LEU A 103 10.70 35.50 24.67
C LEU A 103 10.82 36.18 23.30
N PRO A 104 11.95 36.83 22.94
CA PRO A 104 12.08 37.48 21.64
C PRO A 104 12.02 36.49 20.47
N SER A 105 12.67 35.35 20.57
CA SER A 105 12.65 34.33 19.49
C SER A 105 11.30 33.63 19.38
N ASP A 106 10.62 33.40 20.50
CA ASP A 106 9.30 32.78 20.51
C ASP A 106 8.25 33.76 19.95
N LEU A 107 8.36 35.07 20.23
CA LEU A 107 7.51 36.09 19.63
C LEU A 107 7.70 36.23 18.12
N VAL A 108 8.94 36.18 17.62
CA VAL A 108 9.21 36.18 16.19
C VAL A 108 8.59 34.93 15.52
N THR A 109 8.73 33.77 16.14
CA THR A 109 8.15 32.52 15.62
C THR A 109 6.62 32.59 15.61
N LEU A 110 6.00 33.08 16.66
CA LEU A 110 4.53 33.27 16.74
C LEU A 110 4.01 34.27 15.72
N HIS A 111 4.75 35.37 15.52
CA HIS A 111 4.41 36.35 14.47
C HIS A 111 4.50 35.71 13.07
N THR A 112 5.54 34.89 12.81
CA THR A 112 5.69 34.16 11.56
C THR A 112 4.55 33.17 11.34
N ILE A 113 4.16 32.43 12.37
CA ILE A 113 3.00 31.50 12.32
C ILE A 113 1.70 32.27 12.05
N GLY A 114 1.49 33.39 12.72
CA GLY A 114 0.33 34.24 12.49
C GLY A 114 0.25 34.80 11.07
N ALA A 115 1.37 35.26 10.53
CA ALA A 115 1.47 35.72 9.15
C ALA A 115 1.19 34.60 8.16
N GLU A 116 1.66 33.37 8.44
CA GLU A 116 1.40 32.19 7.62
C GLU A 116 -0.08 31.81 7.63
N ILE A 117 -0.73 31.81 8.77
CA ILE A 117 -2.19 31.58 8.89
C ILE A 117 -2.97 32.61 8.07
N GLN A 118 -2.60 33.90 8.14
CA GLN A 118 -3.25 34.94 7.33
C GLN A 118 -3.03 34.75 5.83
N ARG A 119 -1.83 34.30 5.43
CA ARG A 119 -1.52 33.96 4.04
C ARG A 119 -2.39 32.82 3.53
N VAL A 120 -2.50 31.75 4.31
CA VAL A 120 -3.32 30.57 3.97
C VAL A 120 -4.79 30.96 3.92
N LYS A 121 -5.29 31.75 4.86
CA LYS A 121 -6.67 32.27 4.89
C LYS A 121 -7.01 33.03 3.60
N ARG A 122 -6.14 33.92 3.15
CA ARG A 122 -6.29 34.65 1.90
C ARG A 122 -6.32 33.73 0.69
N LYS A 123 -5.40 32.76 0.63
CA LYS A 123 -5.34 31.74 -0.43
C LYS A 123 -6.63 30.92 -0.48
N VAL A 124 -7.17 30.49 0.65
CA VAL A 124 -8.42 29.75 0.74
C VAL A 124 -9.60 30.60 0.24
N GLY A 125 -9.66 31.88 0.59
CA GLY A 125 -10.69 32.82 0.08
C GLY A 125 -10.62 32.95 -1.45
N GLU A 126 -9.43 33.14 -2.03
CA GLU A 126 -9.23 33.24 -3.47
C GLU A 126 -9.66 31.97 -4.21
N ILE A 127 -9.37 30.80 -3.63
CA ILE A 127 -9.81 29.48 -4.15
C ILE A 127 -11.33 29.38 -4.11
N PHE A 128 -11.96 29.81 -3.02
CA PHE A 128 -13.42 29.82 -2.89
C PHE A 128 -14.09 30.71 -3.94
N ASP A 129 -13.59 31.94 -4.13
CA ASP A 129 -14.12 32.87 -5.14
C ASP A 129 -13.97 32.33 -6.56
N SER A 130 -12.94 31.51 -6.81
CA SER A 130 -12.75 30.88 -8.13
C SER A 130 -13.74 29.76 -8.42
N ALA A 131 -14.34 29.11 -7.42
CA ALA A 131 -15.35 28.08 -7.61
C ALA A 131 -16.56 28.58 -8.41
N ASN A 132 -16.99 29.80 -8.12
CA ASN A 132 -18.11 30.43 -8.84
C ASN A 132 -17.79 30.68 -10.32
N ARG A 133 -16.54 31.02 -10.62
CA ARG A 133 -16.07 31.22 -12.02
C ARG A 133 -16.02 29.89 -12.79
N LEU A 134 -15.71 28.80 -12.13
CA LEU A 134 -15.68 27.44 -12.69
C LEU A 134 -17.07 26.79 -12.77
N LYS A 135 -18.14 27.51 -12.39
CA LYS A 135 -19.52 26.99 -12.36
C LYS A 135 -19.62 25.67 -11.57
N ILE A 136 -18.88 25.56 -10.49
CA ILE A 136 -18.97 24.45 -9.55
C ILE A 136 -20.09 24.81 -8.58
N ASN A 137 -21.28 24.24 -8.79
CA ASN A 137 -22.45 24.51 -7.96
C ASN A 137 -22.45 23.62 -6.71
N LEU A 138 -22.97 24.14 -5.60
CA LEU A 138 -23.33 23.32 -4.46
C LEU A 138 -24.51 22.44 -4.85
N ASP A 139 -24.36 21.13 -4.76
CA ASP A 139 -25.50 20.22 -4.77
C ASP A 139 -26.25 20.39 -3.46
N THR A 140 -27.34 21.19 -3.50
CA THR A 140 -28.19 21.46 -2.34
C THR A 140 -29.04 20.27 -1.90
N SER A 141 -29.06 19.18 -2.68
CA SER A 141 -29.84 17.98 -2.39
C SER A 141 -29.23 17.09 -1.29
N ASP A 142 -27.94 17.26 -0.95
CA ASP A 142 -27.23 16.40 0.02
C ASP A 142 -26.82 17.10 1.32
N VAL A 143 -27.38 18.28 1.64
CA VAL A 143 -27.05 19.01 2.89
C VAL A 143 -27.69 18.35 4.13
N GLU A 144 -28.67 17.48 3.92
CA GLU A 144 -29.26 16.70 5.02
C GLU A 144 -28.69 15.28 5.00
N LYS A 145 -28.02 14.94 6.10
CA LYS A 145 -27.48 13.63 6.50
C LYS A 145 -26.01 13.37 6.17
N VAL A 146 -25.13 14.21 6.67
CA VAL A 146 -23.87 13.67 7.20
C VAL A 146 -24.13 13.24 8.65
N HIS A 147 -24.96 12.25 8.83
CA HIS A 147 -24.82 11.38 9.98
C HIS A 147 -23.53 10.59 9.75
N ILE A 148 -22.52 10.89 10.58
CA ILE A 148 -21.40 9.99 10.83
C ILE A 148 -22.01 8.85 11.65
N GLU A 149 -22.81 8.02 11.02
CA GLU A 149 -23.17 6.70 11.50
C GLU A 149 -22.15 5.73 10.92
N ASP A 150 -20.91 5.80 11.45
CA ASP A 150 -20.01 4.65 11.46
C ASP A 150 -20.50 3.68 12.57
N GLU A 151 -21.75 3.24 12.49
CA GLU A 151 -22.17 2.04 13.19
C GLU A 151 -21.63 0.83 12.42
N TYR A 152 -20.35 0.52 12.67
CA TYR A 152 -19.85 -0.81 12.41
C TYR A 152 -20.57 -1.76 13.40
N PRO A 153 -21.23 -2.82 12.90
CA PRO A 153 -21.91 -3.78 13.77
C PRO A 153 -20.93 -4.34 14.81
N GLN A 154 -21.38 -4.47 16.06
CA GLN A 154 -20.60 -5.04 17.16
C GLN A 154 -20.22 -6.53 16.98
N ASP A 155 -20.66 -7.18 15.89
CA ASP A 155 -20.39 -8.58 15.59
C ASP A 155 -19.04 -8.85 14.89
N TYR A 156 -18.03 -8.02 15.14
CA TYR A 156 -16.71 -8.17 14.53
C TYR A 156 -16.03 -9.50 14.84
N VAL A 157 -16.25 -10.06 16.03
CA VAL A 157 -15.64 -11.33 16.45
C VAL A 157 -16.18 -12.49 15.61
N THR A 158 -17.47 -12.49 15.28
CA THR A 158 -18.10 -13.53 14.47
C THR A 158 -17.75 -13.40 12.98
N MET A 159 -17.52 -12.16 12.48
CA MET A 159 -17.06 -11.93 11.10
C MET A 159 -15.63 -12.42 10.87
N HIS A 160 -14.75 -12.34 11.88
CA HIS A 160 -13.35 -12.79 11.74
C HIS A 160 -13.22 -14.31 11.58
N GLN A 161 -14.16 -15.10 12.13
CA GLN A 161 -14.12 -16.56 12.04
C GLN A 161 -14.59 -17.12 10.69
N ASN A 162 -15.35 -16.34 9.90
CA ASN A 162 -15.91 -16.78 8.61
C ASN A 162 -15.05 -16.46 7.38
N PHE A 163 -13.89 -15.81 7.56
CA PHE A 163 -12.85 -15.74 6.53
C PHE A 163 -11.99 -17.01 6.58
N GLN A 164 -12.56 -18.15 6.29
CA GLN A 164 -11.80 -19.29 5.86
C GLN A 164 -11.09 -18.90 4.56
N ASP A 165 -9.80 -19.25 4.43
CA ASP A 165 -9.13 -19.23 3.14
C ASP A 165 -10.06 -19.90 2.16
N ILE A 166 -10.61 -19.11 1.22
CA ILE A 166 -11.53 -19.65 0.23
C ILE A 166 -10.72 -20.70 -0.50
N ASP A 167 -11.08 -21.95 -0.29
CA ASP A 167 -10.47 -23.06 -0.99
C ASP A 167 -10.40 -22.69 -2.46
N LEU A 168 -9.22 -22.90 -3.03
CA LEU A 168 -8.88 -22.55 -4.41
C LEU A 168 -9.92 -23.14 -5.36
N VAL A 169 -10.93 -22.36 -5.66
CA VAL A 169 -11.94 -22.69 -6.63
C VAL A 169 -11.26 -22.87 -7.97
N GLY A 170 -11.47 -24.00 -8.60
CA GLY A 170 -11.14 -24.21 -9.99
C GLY A 170 -9.77 -24.80 -10.32
N PHE A 171 -8.89 -25.03 -9.36
CA PHE A 171 -7.53 -25.52 -9.63
C PHE A 171 -7.29 -26.99 -9.24
N GLY A 172 -8.33 -27.79 -9.13
CA GLY A 172 -8.22 -29.18 -8.66
C GLY A 172 -7.38 -30.07 -9.59
N ASP A 173 -7.60 -29.97 -10.90
CA ASP A 173 -6.94 -30.79 -11.90
C ASP A 173 -5.53 -30.29 -12.16
N GLU A 174 -5.35 -28.97 -12.31
CA GLU A 174 -4.04 -28.32 -12.46
C GLU A 174 -3.12 -28.63 -11.26
N TYR A 175 -3.67 -28.61 -10.05
CA TYR A 175 -2.95 -28.98 -8.83
C TYR A 175 -2.44 -30.43 -8.89
N LYS A 176 -3.30 -31.38 -9.25
CA LYS A 176 -2.92 -32.81 -9.35
C LYS A 176 -1.85 -33.03 -10.40
N GLU A 177 -1.98 -32.37 -11.54
CA GLU A 177 -1.02 -32.45 -12.64
C GLU A 177 0.36 -31.93 -12.23
N ILE A 178 0.42 -30.72 -11.64
CA ILE A 178 1.68 -30.12 -11.20
C ILE A 178 2.32 -30.95 -10.09
N VAL A 179 1.56 -31.36 -9.07
CA VAL A 179 2.08 -32.24 -8.01
C VAL A 179 2.58 -33.55 -8.60
N GLY A 180 1.85 -34.16 -9.55
CA GLY A 180 2.29 -35.37 -10.24
C GLY A 180 3.65 -35.20 -10.91
N LYS A 181 3.88 -34.05 -11.58
CA LYS A 181 5.18 -33.75 -12.22
C LYS A 181 6.30 -33.48 -11.22
N LEU A 182 5.99 -32.87 -10.08
CA LEU A 182 6.99 -32.58 -9.06
C LEU A 182 7.46 -33.84 -8.32
N VAL A 183 6.55 -34.77 -8.05
CA VAL A 183 6.86 -36.03 -7.32
C VAL A 183 7.07 -37.25 -8.22
N ASP A 184 7.26 -37.01 -9.52
CA ASP A 184 7.53 -38.06 -10.50
C ASP A 184 8.81 -38.83 -10.12
N LYS A 185 8.67 -40.14 -9.85
CA LYS A 185 9.77 -41.00 -9.40
C LYS A 185 10.62 -41.53 -10.54
N ASP A 186 10.08 -41.50 -11.75
CA ASP A 186 10.78 -42.01 -12.94
C ASP A 186 11.78 -40.99 -13.50
N ASP A 187 11.53 -39.69 -13.25
CA ASP A 187 12.45 -38.61 -13.58
C ASP A 187 13.35 -38.27 -12.37
N ILE A 188 14.57 -38.78 -12.40
CA ILE A 188 15.58 -38.60 -11.36
C ILE A 188 16.46 -37.37 -11.59
N THR A 189 16.40 -36.73 -12.75
CA THR A 189 17.20 -35.54 -13.08
C THR A 189 16.61 -34.28 -12.44
N LEU A 190 17.45 -33.27 -12.27
CA LEU A 190 16.95 -31.92 -11.89
C LEU A 190 16.11 -31.37 -13.03
N SER A 191 14.84 -31.14 -12.77
CA SER A 191 13.92 -30.63 -13.79
C SER A 191 13.10 -29.43 -13.27
N VAL A 192 12.58 -28.64 -14.24
CA VAL A 192 11.81 -27.44 -13.96
C VAL A 192 10.34 -27.65 -14.32
N VAL A 193 9.45 -27.32 -13.41
CA VAL A 193 8.01 -27.23 -13.67
C VAL A 193 7.63 -25.75 -13.72
N SER A 194 7.21 -25.25 -14.88
CA SER A 194 6.86 -23.85 -15.09
C SER A 194 5.36 -23.66 -15.20
N ILE A 195 4.78 -22.72 -14.45
CA ILE A 195 3.38 -22.32 -14.58
C ILE A 195 3.34 -20.98 -15.32
N VAL A 196 2.78 -20.97 -16.51
CA VAL A 196 2.72 -19.79 -17.38
C VAL A 196 1.28 -19.32 -17.53
N ALA A 197 1.00 -18.04 -17.25
CA ALA A 197 -0.27 -17.41 -17.54
C ALA A 197 -0.18 -15.87 -17.38
N MET A 198 -1.20 -15.17 -17.86
CA MET A 198 -1.35 -13.72 -17.68
C MET A 198 -1.44 -13.32 -16.20
N GLY A 199 -1.25 -12.02 -15.91
CA GLY A 199 -1.43 -11.45 -14.56
C GLY A 199 -2.83 -11.69 -14.02
N GLY A 200 -2.96 -11.99 -12.73
CA GLY A 200 -4.25 -12.24 -12.09
C GLY A 200 -4.91 -13.58 -12.40
N ALA A 201 -4.27 -14.46 -13.18
CA ALA A 201 -4.79 -15.79 -13.53
C ALA A 201 -4.70 -16.82 -12.38
N GLY A 202 -3.96 -16.51 -11.30
CA GLY A 202 -3.86 -17.39 -10.13
C GLY A 202 -2.61 -18.26 -10.06
N LYS A 203 -1.55 -18.00 -10.86
CA LYS A 203 -0.28 -18.76 -10.86
C LYS A 203 0.31 -18.92 -9.46
N THR A 204 0.58 -17.80 -8.78
CA THR A 204 1.10 -17.76 -7.40
C THR A 204 0.20 -18.49 -6.42
N THR A 205 -1.12 -18.39 -6.62
CA THR A 205 -2.11 -19.06 -5.77
C THR A 205 -2.03 -20.57 -5.91
N LEU A 206 -1.92 -21.06 -7.15
CA LEU A 206 -1.74 -22.48 -7.45
C LEU A 206 -0.40 -23.01 -6.92
N ALA A 207 0.70 -22.28 -7.16
CA ALA A 207 2.03 -22.63 -6.66
C ALA A 207 2.06 -22.68 -5.12
N ARG A 208 1.38 -21.76 -4.42
CA ARG A 208 1.25 -21.77 -2.94
C ARG A 208 0.47 -22.99 -2.45
N LYS A 209 -0.61 -23.38 -3.12
CA LYS A 209 -1.34 -24.61 -2.77
C LYS A 209 -0.45 -25.84 -2.92
N VAL A 210 0.31 -25.93 -3.98
CA VAL A 210 1.29 -27.00 -4.20
C VAL A 210 2.33 -26.99 -3.08
N TYR A 211 2.95 -25.85 -2.80
CA TYR A 211 3.96 -25.70 -1.75
C TYR A 211 3.43 -26.00 -0.34
N ALA A 212 2.18 -25.65 -0.04
CA ALA A 212 1.54 -25.89 1.24
C ALA A 212 1.05 -27.34 1.44
N SER A 213 1.04 -28.18 0.40
CA SER A 213 0.62 -29.58 0.49
C SER A 213 1.64 -30.43 1.26
N ILE A 214 1.55 -30.36 2.58
CA ILE A 214 2.52 -30.93 3.53
C ILE A 214 2.74 -32.43 3.33
N SER A 215 1.68 -33.20 3.06
CA SER A 215 1.75 -34.66 2.94
C SER A 215 2.48 -35.13 1.68
N SER A 216 2.35 -34.42 0.56
CA SER A 216 2.94 -34.84 -0.71
C SER A 216 4.32 -34.23 -0.96
N ILE A 217 4.52 -32.95 -0.64
CA ILE A 217 5.74 -32.21 -0.96
C ILE A 217 6.80 -32.34 0.14
N LYS A 218 6.46 -32.11 1.41
CA LYS A 218 7.44 -32.19 2.50
C LYS A 218 7.93 -33.61 2.83
N GLN A 219 7.14 -34.64 2.49
CA GLN A 219 7.60 -36.01 2.62
C GLN A 219 8.52 -36.42 1.45
N HIS A 220 8.39 -35.74 0.31
CA HIS A 220 9.19 -36.04 -0.88
C HIS A 220 10.50 -35.26 -0.95
N PHE A 221 10.49 -33.98 -0.52
CA PHE A 221 11.63 -33.08 -0.56
C PHE A 221 12.15 -32.78 0.86
N GLU A 222 13.46 -32.93 1.06
CA GLU A 222 14.13 -32.70 2.34
C GLU A 222 14.47 -31.22 2.57
N ALA A 223 14.64 -30.47 1.48
CA ALA A 223 14.87 -29.02 1.53
C ALA A 223 13.87 -28.33 0.60
N VAL A 224 13.18 -27.32 1.14
CA VAL A 224 12.20 -26.54 0.38
C VAL A 224 12.40 -25.05 0.63
N SER A 225 12.33 -24.25 -0.45
CA SER A 225 12.45 -22.80 -0.35
C SER A 225 11.46 -22.13 -1.29
N TRP A 226 10.95 -20.97 -0.88
CA TRP A 226 10.08 -20.11 -1.69
C TRP A 226 10.67 -18.71 -1.79
N VAL A 227 10.93 -18.25 -3.01
CA VAL A 227 11.43 -16.90 -3.29
C VAL A 227 10.54 -16.24 -4.33
N THR A 228 10.12 -15.00 -4.06
CA THR A 228 9.42 -14.17 -5.04
C THR A 228 10.45 -13.32 -5.78
N VAL A 229 10.41 -13.36 -7.11
CA VAL A 229 11.35 -12.64 -7.97
C VAL A 229 10.70 -11.33 -8.40
N SER A 230 11.13 -10.22 -7.80
CA SER A 230 10.66 -8.90 -8.23
C SER A 230 11.19 -8.53 -9.63
N GLN A 231 10.54 -7.59 -10.32
CA GLN A 231 10.99 -7.12 -11.64
C GLN A 231 12.44 -6.62 -11.64
N LYS A 232 12.92 -6.16 -10.49
CA LYS A 232 14.28 -5.65 -10.29
C LYS A 232 14.92 -6.40 -9.13
N PHE A 233 15.61 -7.47 -9.44
CA PHE A 233 16.29 -8.31 -8.46
C PHE A 233 17.80 -8.31 -8.72
N LYS A 234 18.56 -8.78 -7.74
CA LYS A 234 19.97 -9.19 -7.87
C LYS A 234 20.05 -10.67 -7.53
N GLY A 235 20.76 -11.43 -8.34
CA GLY A 235 20.93 -12.86 -8.11
C GLY A 235 21.42 -13.19 -6.70
N ILE A 236 22.36 -12.41 -6.18
CA ILE A 236 22.87 -12.57 -4.82
C ILE A 236 21.79 -12.43 -3.74
N ASP A 237 20.82 -11.51 -3.89
CA ASP A 237 19.78 -11.30 -2.90
C ASP A 237 18.83 -12.50 -2.85
N LEU A 238 18.48 -13.05 -4.03
CA LEU A 238 17.68 -14.27 -4.11
C LEU A 238 18.41 -15.49 -3.51
N LEU A 239 19.71 -15.63 -3.77
CA LEU A 239 20.51 -16.70 -3.19
C LEU A 239 20.60 -16.57 -1.66
N LYS A 240 20.76 -15.38 -1.12
CA LYS A 240 20.75 -15.14 0.33
C LYS A 240 19.39 -15.50 0.96
N ASP A 241 18.29 -15.17 0.30
CA ASP A 241 16.95 -15.53 0.77
C ASP A 241 16.72 -17.04 0.76
N ILE A 242 17.20 -17.75 -0.28
CA ILE A 242 17.17 -19.20 -0.35
C ILE A 242 18.02 -19.81 0.78
N MET A 243 19.27 -19.37 0.92
CA MET A 243 20.20 -19.85 1.95
C MET A 243 19.61 -19.72 3.36
N LYS A 244 19.00 -18.56 3.67
CA LYS A 244 18.35 -18.30 4.95
C LYS A 244 17.23 -19.30 5.25
N GLN A 245 16.45 -19.70 4.24
CA GLN A 245 15.34 -20.64 4.40
C GLN A 245 15.78 -22.10 4.55
N ILE A 246 16.83 -22.54 3.86
CA ILE A 246 17.24 -23.96 3.84
C ILE A 246 18.33 -24.27 4.85
N ILE A 247 19.28 -23.37 5.07
CA ILE A 247 20.43 -23.57 5.96
C ILE A 247 20.21 -22.84 7.29
N GLY A 248 19.55 -21.70 7.28
CA GLY A 248 19.48 -20.77 8.40
C GLY A 248 20.72 -19.88 8.47
N GLY A 249 20.90 -19.20 9.61
CA GLY A 249 22.02 -18.29 9.87
C GLY A 249 21.52 -16.92 10.33
N THR A 250 22.45 -16.13 10.89
CA THR A 250 22.14 -14.75 11.29
C THR A 250 22.21 -13.82 10.09
N ASP A 251 21.33 -12.83 10.04
CA ASP A 251 21.29 -11.84 8.96
C ASP A 251 22.66 -11.15 8.76
N GLU A 252 23.42 -10.93 9.86
CA GLU A 252 24.75 -10.33 9.79
C GLU A 252 25.81 -11.21 9.14
N SER A 253 25.76 -12.52 9.36
CA SER A 253 26.72 -13.47 8.76
C SER A 253 26.47 -13.60 7.26
N ILE A 254 25.22 -13.75 6.85
CA ILE A 254 24.81 -13.90 5.46
C ILE A 254 25.02 -12.58 4.67
N ALA A 255 24.78 -11.44 5.30
CA ALA A 255 24.95 -10.13 4.64
C ALA A 255 26.38 -9.89 4.16
N LYS A 256 27.40 -10.38 4.88
CA LYS A 256 28.83 -10.21 4.57
C LYS A 256 29.34 -11.12 3.45
N MET A 257 28.60 -12.18 3.12
CA MET A 257 29.01 -13.17 2.12
C MET A 257 28.86 -12.62 0.69
N ASN A 258 29.83 -12.93 -0.16
CA ASN A 258 29.74 -12.65 -1.59
C ASN A 258 28.92 -13.71 -2.32
N GLU A 259 28.63 -13.48 -3.62
CA GLU A 259 27.79 -14.34 -4.44
C GLU A 259 28.32 -15.78 -4.56
N TYR A 260 29.63 -15.93 -4.70
CA TYR A 260 30.28 -17.24 -4.82
C TYR A 260 30.21 -18.03 -3.49
N GLU A 261 30.45 -17.38 -2.37
CA GLU A 261 30.37 -18.00 -1.03
C GLU A 261 28.95 -18.50 -0.75
N VAL A 262 27.94 -17.67 -0.97
CA VAL A 262 26.53 -18.04 -0.78
C VAL A 262 26.15 -19.20 -1.70
N GLY A 263 26.53 -19.14 -2.99
CA GLY A 263 26.22 -20.19 -3.94
C GLY A 263 26.88 -21.52 -3.60
N LYS A 264 28.12 -21.49 -3.13
CA LYS A 264 28.86 -22.69 -2.69
C LYS A 264 28.21 -23.34 -1.47
N GLU A 265 27.86 -22.57 -0.46
CA GLU A 265 27.19 -23.07 0.75
C GLU A 265 25.82 -23.72 0.41
N ILE A 266 25.04 -23.11 -0.48
CA ILE A 266 23.80 -23.69 -0.99
C ILE A 266 24.07 -25.00 -1.74
N HIS A 267 25.07 -25.00 -2.63
CA HIS A 267 25.45 -26.18 -3.40
C HIS A 267 25.81 -27.36 -2.51
N ASP A 268 26.74 -27.14 -1.58
CA ASP A 268 27.26 -28.17 -0.67
C ASP A 268 26.13 -28.72 0.22
N PHE A 269 25.21 -27.87 0.67
CA PHE A 269 24.06 -28.28 1.45
C PHE A 269 23.04 -29.12 0.65
N LEU A 270 22.79 -28.76 -0.61
CA LEU A 270 21.77 -29.40 -1.45
C LEU A 270 22.29 -30.68 -2.15
N LEU A 271 23.61 -30.88 -2.25
CA LEU A 271 24.23 -32.00 -2.98
C LEU A 271 23.74 -33.37 -2.51
N GLN A 272 23.43 -33.52 -1.23
CA GLN A 272 22.98 -34.78 -0.64
C GLN A 272 21.48 -34.81 -0.36
N LYS A 273 20.73 -33.83 -0.80
CA LYS A 273 19.30 -33.67 -0.46
C LYS A 273 18.45 -33.55 -1.71
N ARG A 274 17.28 -34.17 -1.67
CA ARG A 274 16.23 -33.88 -2.65
C ARG A 274 15.58 -32.57 -2.29
N TYR A 275 15.58 -31.59 -3.19
CA TYR A 275 15.10 -30.24 -2.92
C TYR A 275 14.02 -29.76 -3.89
N LEU A 276 13.20 -28.84 -3.41
CA LEU A 276 12.26 -28.05 -4.20
C LEU A 276 12.51 -26.56 -3.98
N ILE A 277 12.88 -25.86 -5.04
CA ILE A 277 13.01 -24.39 -5.02
C ILE A 277 11.85 -23.79 -5.81
N VAL A 278 11.06 -22.92 -5.18
CA VAL A 278 9.98 -22.19 -5.84
C VAL A 278 10.46 -20.78 -6.16
N LEU A 279 10.43 -20.45 -7.46
CA LEU A 279 10.70 -19.10 -7.99
C LEU A 279 9.38 -18.50 -8.48
N ASP A 280 8.78 -17.65 -7.66
CA ASP A 280 7.48 -17.05 -7.95
C ASP A 280 7.63 -15.72 -8.67
N ASP A 281 6.82 -15.51 -9.71
CA ASP A 281 6.71 -14.32 -10.58
C ASP A 281 8.03 -13.92 -11.27
N VAL A 282 8.65 -14.85 -11.98
CA VAL A 282 9.88 -14.62 -12.78
C VAL A 282 9.55 -13.76 -14.01
N TRP A 283 10.31 -12.66 -14.19
CA TRP A 283 10.09 -11.68 -15.25
C TRP A 283 11.10 -11.75 -16.39
N GLU A 284 12.37 -12.02 -16.06
CA GLU A 284 13.47 -11.96 -17.03
C GLU A 284 14.04 -13.34 -17.29
N THR A 285 14.44 -13.56 -18.53
CA THR A 285 15.01 -14.83 -18.99
C THR A 285 16.33 -15.14 -18.29
N ASP A 286 17.13 -14.13 -17.95
CA ASP A 286 18.43 -14.28 -17.30
C ASP A 286 18.36 -14.56 -15.80
N THR A 287 17.15 -14.58 -15.20
CA THR A 287 16.96 -14.85 -13.75
C THR A 287 17.66 -16.15 -13.36
N TRP A 288 17.42 -17.22 -14.09
CA TRP A 288 18.05 -18.50 -13.84
C TRP A 288 19.58 -18.45 -14.01
N ASP A 289 20.04 -17.76 -15.04
CA ASP A 289 21.46 -17.61 -15.30
C ASP A 289 22.18 -16.87 -14.16
N GLN A 290 21.55 -15.89 -13.58
CA GLN A 290 22.12 -15.15 -12.45
C GLN A 290 22.25 -15.99 -11.18
N ILE A 291 21.32 -16.90 -10.90
CA ILE A 291 21.31 -17.68 -9.65
C ILE A 291 21.97 -19.07 -9.80
N ASN A 292 22.05 -19.64 -11.00
CA ASN A 292 22.58 -21.00 -11.17
C ASN A 292 23.73 -21.11 -12.16
N LYS A 293 23.67 -20.48 -13.32
CA LYS A 293 24.70 -20.64 -14.36
C LYS A 293 26.07 -20.10 -13.96
N ARG A 294 26.09 -18.99 -13.21
CA ARG A 294 27.32 -18.35 -12.74
C ARG A 294 27.92 -19.06 -11.53
N VAL A 295 27.09 -19.52 -10.60
CA VAL A 295 27.50 -19.97 -9.26
C VAL A 295 27.25 -21.45 -9.05
N LYS A 296 26.47 -22.11 -9.92
CA LYS A 296 26.06 -23.52 -9.82
C LYS A 296 25.48 -23.89 -8.44
N ALA A 297 24.64 -23.01 -7.90
CA ALA A 297 24.07 -23.16 -6.58
C ALA A 297 23.16 -24.40 -6.44
N PHE A 298 22.56 -24.86 -7.54
CA PHE A 298 21.59 -25.98 -7.56
C PHE A 298 22.16 -27.18 -8.27
N PRO A 299 22.73 -28.19 -7.53
CA PRO A 299 23.33 -29.35 -8.11
C PRO A 299 22.28 -30.33 -8.67
N ASP A 300 22.58 -30.95 -9.80
CA ASP A 300 21.87 -32.14 -10.26
C ASP A 300 22.54 -33.38 -9.65
N ALA A 301 21.98 -33.84 -8.55
CA ALA A 301 22.45 -35.03 -7.84
C ALA A 301 21.73 -36.33 -8.33
N THR A 302 21.00 -36.26 -9.43
CA THR A 302 20.19 -37.38 -9.98
C THR A 302 19.29 -38.03 -8.94
N ASN A 303 18.70 -37.21 -8.08
CA ASN A 303 17.86 -37.61 -6.94
C ASN A 303 16.40 -37.16 -7.08
N GLY A 304 16.01 -36.59 -8.24
CA GLY A 304 14.66 -36.09 -8.47
C GLY A 304 14.38 -34.73 -7.83
N SER A 305 15.40 -33.88 -7.68
CA SER A 305 15.20 -32.48 -7.25
C SER A 305 14.44 -31.67 -8.29
N ARG A 306 13.70 -30.63 -7.86
CA ARG A 306 12.79 -29.85 -8.71
C ARG A 306 12.91 -28.35 -8.48
N VAL A 307 12.61 -27.60 -9.54
CA VAL A 307 12.34 -26.16 -9.48
C VAL A 307 10.91 -25.92 -9.95
N LEU A 308 10.12 -25.23 -9.17
CA LEU A 308 8.78 -24.75 -9.56
C LEU A 308 8.88 -23.26 -9.87
N LEU A 309 8.57 -22.89 -11.12
CA LEU A 309 8.68 -21.53 -11.62
C LEU A 309 7.30 -20.99 -12.00
N THR A 310 6.96 -19.77 -11.60
CA THR A 310 5.79 -19.07 -12.13
C THR A 310 6.21 -17.85 -12.94
N THR A 311 5.58 -17.63 -14.09
CA THR A 311 5.92 -16.52 -14.97
C THR A 311 4.75 -16.09 -15.85
N ARG A 312 4.81 -14.86 -16.37
CA ARG A 312 3.90 -14.34 -17.41
C ARG A 312 4.48 -14.51 -18.82
N LYS A 313 5.79 -14.74 -18.91
CA LYS A 313 6.53 -14.82 -20.17
C LYS A 313 6.88 -16.26 -20.48
N GLU A 314 6.46 -16.74 -21.61
CA GLU A 314 6.79 -18.09 -22.08
C GLU A 314 8.30 -18.25 -22.33
N ASP A 315 8.94 -17.19 -22.82
CA ASP A 315 10.39 -17.17 -23.04
C ASP A 315 11.18 -17.42 -21.74
N ALA A 316 10.72 -16.87 -20.61
CA ALA A 316 11.35 -17.10 -19.31
C ALA A 316 11.20 -18.55 -18.83
N ALA A 317 10.07 -19.20 -19.12
CA ALA A 317 9.84 -20.60 -18.82
C ALA A 317 10.74 -21.54 -19.66
N ASN A 318 10.99 -21.18 -20.92
CA ASN A 318 11.74 -22.01 -21.88
C ASN A 318 13.26 -21.74 -21.86
N HIS A 319 13.71 -20.63 -21.28
CA HIS A 319 15.14 -20.25 -21.26
C HIS A 319 15.99 -21.16 -20.37
N VAL A 320 15.38 -21.80 -19.40
CA VAL A 320 16.07 -22.68 -18.46
C VAL A 320 16.60 -23.91 -19.23
N GLN A 321 17.93 -24.02 -19.40
CA GLN A 321 18.60 -25.10 -20.15
C GLN A 321 18.59 -26.45 -19.38
N MET A 322 17.41 -26.87 -18.93
CA MET A 322 17.17 -28.12 -18.20
C MET A 322 15.87 -28.75 -18.69
N PRO A 323 15.63 -30.05 -18.42
CA PRO A 323 14.34 -30.66 -18.69
C PRO A 323 13.22 -29.79 -18.06
N THR A 324 12.33 -29.28 -18.90
CA THR A 324 11.30 -28.32 -18.47
C THR A 324 9.94 -28.84 -18.89
N TYR A 325 9.02 -28.89 -17.91
CA TYR A 325 7.60 -29.07 -18.14
C TYR A 325 6.89 -27.73 -18.03
N VAL A 326 6.26 -27.26 -19.11
CA VAL A 326 5.53 -25.97 -19.12
C VAL A 326 4.04 -26.24 -19.03
N HIS A 327 3.43 -25.78 -17.93
CA HIS A 327 1.99 -25.83 -17.70
C HIS A 327 1.36 -24.47 -18.01
N HIS A 328 0.51 -24.41 -19.03
CA HIS A 328 -0.25 -23.22 -19.37
C HIS A 328 -1.55 -23.19 -18.56
N LEU A 329 -1.60 -22.33 -17.53
CA LEU A 329 -2.78 -22.18 -16.70
C LEU A 329 -3.92 -21.53 -17.48
N LYS A 330 -5.01 -22.25 -17.64
CA LYS A 330 -6.20 -21.80 -18.39
C LYS A 330 -7.04 -20.82 -17.57
N LYS A 331 -7.82 -19.99 -18.27
CA LYS A 331 -8.88 -19.18 -17.65
C LYS A 331 -9.92 -20.11 -17.04
N LEU A 332 -10.59 -19.64 -15.99
CA LEU A 332 -11.71 -20.38 -15.39
C LEU A 332 -12.86 -20.49 -16.38
N ASP A 333 -13.48 -21.66 -16.44
CA ASP A 333 -14.73 -21.87 -17.17
C ASP A 333 -15.91 -21.11 -16.51
N GLU A 334 -17.09 -21.13 -17.13
CA GLU A 334 -18.25 -20.39 -16.64
C GLU A 334 -18.71 -20.85 -15.25
N GLU A 335 -18.67 -22.16 -14.95
CA GLU A 335 -19.09 -22.69 -13.66
C GLU A 335 -18.10 -22.37 -12.54
N LYS A 336 -16.80 -22.57 -12.78
CA LYS A 336 -15.73 -22.18 -11.83
C LYS A 336 -15.68 -20.67 -11.62
N SER A 337 -15.93 -19.87 -12.67
CA SER A 337 -16.05 -18.41 -12.57
C SER A 337 -17.22 -18.00 -11.69
N TRP A 338 -18.39 -18.64 -11.87
CA TRP A 338 -19.53 -18.39 -11.02
C TRP A 338 -19.27 -18.82 -9.58
N GLU A 339 -18.68 -19.98 -9.37
CA GLU A 339 -18.34 -20.48 -8.04
C GLU A 339 -17.44 -19.48 -7.28
N LEU A 340 -16.32 -19.03 -7.89
CA LEU A 340 -15.43 -18.05 -7.29
C LEU A 340 -16.14 -16.71 -7.03
N PHE A 341 -16.84 -16.19 -8.04
CA PHE A 341 -17.58 -14.94 -7.92
C PHE A 341 -18.64 -15.02 -6.81
N SER A 342 -19.44 -16.09 -6.76
CA SER A 342 -20.51 -16.26 -5.80
C SER A 342 -19.99 -16.41 -4.37
N CYS A 343 -18.87 -17.08 -4.16
CA CYS A 343 -18.19 -17.14 -2.87
C CYS A 343 -17.79 -15.75 -2.35
N LYS A 344 -17.39 -14.84 -3.24
CA LYS A 344 -17.01 -13.47 -2.88
C LYS A 344 -18.22 -12.53 -2.76
N ALA A 345 -19.14 -12.59 -3.72
CA ALA A 345 -20.29 -11.68 -3.80
C ALA A 345 -21.41 -12.04 -2.82
N LEU A 346 -21.64 -13.34 -2.63
CA LEU A 346 -22.75 -13.90 -1.86
C LEU A 346 -22.24 -14.90 -0.81
N PRO A 347 -21.50 -14.48 0.20
CA PRO A 347 -21.00 -15.37 1.24
C PRO A 347 -22.16 -16.05 1.98
N SER A 348 -21.95 -17.27 2.46
CA SER A 348 -22.98 -18.17 3.00
C SER A 348 -23.84 -17.52 4.09
N TYR A 349 -23.24 -16.72 4.97
CA TYR A 349 -23.95 -15.99 6.04
C TYR A 349 -24.92 -14.91 5.52
N LYS A 350 -24.71 -14.41 4.29
CA LYS A 350 -25.61 -13.45 3.64
C LYS A 350 -26.72 -14.15 2.86
N ARG A 351 -26.43 -15.30 2.22
CA ARG A 351 -27.42 -16.08 1.45
C ARG A 351 -28.62 -16.51 2.30
N SER A 352 -28.39 -16.83 3.57
CA SER A 352 -29.46 -17.25 4.50
C SER A 352 -30.47 -16.15 4.83
N VAL A 353 -30.16 -14.90 4.58
CA VAL A 353 -30.99 -13.72 4.91
C VAL A 353 -31.64 -13.09 3.66
N MET A 354 -31.21 -13.49 2.46
CA MET A 354 -31.68 -12.91 1.20
C MET A 354 -33.00 -13.51 0.73
N ARG A 355 -33.92 -12.65 0.25
CA ARG A 355 -35.26 -13.10 -0.25
C ARG A 355 -35.24 -13.49 -1.73
N ASP A 356 -34.31 -12.91 -2.54
CA ASP A 356 -34.34 -13.04 -4.02
C ASP A 356 -33.03 -13.63 -4.56
N VAL A 357 -32.58 -14.77 -4.01
CA VAL A 357 -31.32 -15.44 -4.36
C VAL A 357 -31.24 -15.76 -5.85
N ASP A 358 -32.36 -16.18 -6.48
CA ASP A 358 -32.40 -16.56 -7.90
C ASP A 358 -32.15 -15.38 -8.85
N GLU A 359 -32.60 -14.18 -8.50
CA GLU A 359 -32.32 -12.97 -9.29
C GLU A 359 -30.84 -12.59 -9.23
N PHE A 360 -30.26 -12.64 -8.03
CA PHE A 360 -28.83 -12.39 -7.84
C PHE A 360 -27.97 -13.44 -8.54
N GLU A 361 -28.39 -14.70 -8.59
CA GLU A 361 -27.69 -15.73 -9.35
C GLU A 361 -27.71 -15.42 -10.85
N LYS A 362 -28.86 -15.08 -11.42
CA LYS A 362 -28.99 -14.74 -12.85
C LYS A 362 -28.12 -13.53 -13.24
N LEU A 363 -28.14 -12.48 -12.43
CA LEU A 363 -27.33 -11.28 -12.67
C LEU A 363 -25.84 -11.57 -12.44
N GLY A 364 -25.52 -12.31 -11.37
CA GLY A 364 -24.16 -12.66 -11.00
C GLY A 364 -23.47 -13.53 -12.03
N ARG A 365 -24.14 -14.53 -12.61
CA ARG A 365 -23.59 -15.34 -13.71
C ARG A 365 -23.27 -14.49 -14.93
N LYS A 366 -24.11 -13.51 -15.28
CA LYS A 366 -23.84 -12.57 -16.38
C LYS A 366 -22.63 -11.69 -16.08
N LEU A 367 -22.50 -11.19 -14.86
CA LEU A 367 -21.38 -10.37 -14.42
C LEU A 367 -20.07 -11.18 -14.35
N ALA A 368 -20.12 -12.41 -13.83
CA ALA A 368 -18.97 -13.32 -13.81
C ALA A 368 -18.46 -13.62 -15.23
N LYS A 369 -19.37 -13.84 -16.18
CA LYS A 369 -19.01 -14.03 -17.60
C LYS A 369 -18.28 -12.81 -18.20
N LYS A 370 -18.63 -11.59 -17.77
CA LYS A 370 -17.94 -10.36 -18.18
C LYS A 370 -16.50 -10.26 -17.68
N CYS A 371 -16.13 -10.97 -16.63
CA CYS A 371 -14.76 -11.05 -16.12
C CYS A 371 -13.86 -12.00 -16.92
N ASP A 372 -14.39 -12.63 -17.98
CA ASP A 372 -13.64 -13.47 -18.93
C ASP A 372 -12.75 -14.55 -18.26
N GLY A 373 -13.27 -15.17 -17.19
CA GLY A 373 -12.59 -16.23 -16.45
C GLY A 373 -11.33 -15.80 -15.69
N LEU A 374 -11.12 -14.50 -15.49
CA LEU A 374 -9.96 -13.97 -14.76
C LEU A 374 -10.21 -13.96 -13.24
N PRO A 375 -9.52 -14.80 -12.42
CA PRO A 375 -9.80 -14.93 -11.00
C PRO A 375 -9.72 -13.63 -10.22
N LEU A 376 -8.74 -12.77 -10.50
CA LEU A 376 -8.59 -11.49 -9.82
C LEU A 376 -9.78 -10.56 -10.09
N ALA A 377 -10.24 -10.49 -11.36
CA ALA A 377 -11.40 -9.67 -11.72
C ALA A 377 -12.67 -10.16 -11.03
N LEU A 378 -12.88 -11.49 -10.99
CA LEU A 378 -14.00 -12.13 -10.30
C LEU A 378 -13.97 -11.83 -8.80
N ALA A 379 -12.79 -11.92 -8.17
CA ALA A 379 -12.65 -11.67 -6.74
C ALA A 379 -12.91 -10.20 -6.37
N VAL A 380 -12.36 -9.25 -7.12
CA VAL A 380 -12.53 -7.81 -6.86
C VAL A 380 -13.97 -7.38 -7.15
N LEU A 381 -14.55 -7.80 -8.28
CA LEU A 381 -15.94 -7.50 -8.60
C LEU A 381 -16.90 -8.13 -7.58
N GLY A 382 -16.68 -9.39 -7.21
CA GLY A 382 -17.46 -10.07 -6.19
C GLY A 382 -17.37 -9.38 -4.83
N GLY A 383 -16.17 -8.99 -4.41
CA GLY A 383 -15.92 -8.24 -3.18
C GLY A 383 -16.62 -6.88 -3.17
N TYR A 384 -16.59 -6.14 -4.28
CA TYR A 384 -17.32 -4.90 -4.46
C TYR A 384 -18.84 -5.12 -4.33
N LEU A 385 -19.38 -6.08 -5.07
CA LEU A 385 -20.82 -6.36 -5.11
C LEU A 385 -21.34 -6.97 -3.80
N SER A 386 -20.50 -7.61 -3.01
CA SER A 386 -20.88 -8.11 -1.68
C SER A 386 -21.33 -7.01 -0.71
N LYS A 387 -20.91 -5.78 -0.96
CA LYS A 387 -21.29 -4.60 -0.15
C LYS A 387 -22.56 -3.94 -0.67
N ASN A 388 -22.94 -4.22 -1.91
CA ASN A 388 -24.05 -3.60 -2.63
C ASN A 388 -25.09 -4.68 -3.04
N LEU A 389 -25.75 -5.30 -2.06
CA LEU A 389 -26.74 -6.36 -2.28
C LEU A 389 -28.10 -5.76 -2.71
N ASN A 390 -28.08 -5.10 -3.88
CA ASN A 390 -29.27 -4.56 -4.53
C ASN A 390 -29.27 -4.99 -6.01
N ALA A 391 -30.30 -5.73 -6.42
CA ALA A 391 -30.43 -6.27 -7.78
C ALA A 391 -30.40 -5.16 -8.85
N GLN A 392 -30.98 -3.98 -8.57
CA GLN A 392 -30.94 -2.84 -9.48
C GLN A 392 -29.52 -2.33 -9.70
N ILE A 393 -28.69 -2.28 -8.65
CA ILE A 393 -27.27 -1.87 -8.76
C ILE A 393 -26.52 -2.88 -9.63
N TRP A 394 -26.71 -4.18 -9.43
CA TRP A 394 -26.09 -5.23 -10.24
C TRP A 394 -26.52 -5.14 -11.71
N SER A 395 -27.81 -4.88 -11.95
CA SER A 395 -28.35 -4.68 -13.30
C SER A 395 -27.76 -3.44 -13.97
N ASN A 396 -27.66 -2.33 -13.26
CA ASN A 396 -27.04 -1.09 -13.77
C ASN A 396 -25.57 -1.29 -14.15
N ILE A 397 -24.80 -1.99 -13.31
CA ILE A 397 -23.39 -2.30 -13.61
C ILE A 397 -23.28 -3.16 -14.86
N LEU A 398 -24.21 -4.11 -15.05
CA LEU A 398 -24.24 -4.95 -16.25
C LEU A 398 -24.59 -4.16 -17.51
N SER A 399 -25.51 -3.19 -17.44
CA SER A 399 -25.89 -2.33 -18.57
C SER A 399 -24.81 -1.32 -18.92
N ASP A 400 -24.14 -0.77 -17.90
CA ASP A 400 -23.06 0.22 -18.06
C ASP A 400 -21.68 -0.43 -18.27
N TRP A 401 -21.64 -1.73 -18.59
CA TRP A 401 -20.39 -2.45 -18.79
C TRP A 401 -19.67 -1.94 -20.04
N PRO A 402 -18.41 -1.49 -19.93
CA PRO A 402 -17.70 -0.94 -21.07
C PRO A 402 -17.47 -2.00 -22.15
N SER A 403 -17.64 -1.61 -23.41
CA SER A 403 -17.44 -2.49 -24.58
C SER A 403 -15.97 -2.67 -24.95
N THR A 404 -15.05 -2.57 -23.99
CA THR A 404 -13.61 -2.47 -24.17
C THR A 404 -12.87 -3.80 -24.15
N LYS A 405 -11.72 -3.88 -24.85
CA LYS A 405 -10.88 -5.07 -24.99
C LYS A 405 -10.11 -5.43 -23.70
N ASN A 406 -9.75 -6.68 -23.56
CA ASN A 406 -9.28 -7.44 -22.39
C ASN A 406 -8.34 -6.78 -21.35
N GLY A 407 -7.62 -5.70 -21.62
CA GLY A 407 -6.74 -5.07 -20.61
C GLY A 407 -7.43 -4.00 -19.76
N GLN A 408 -8.55 -3.48 -20.21
CA GLN A 408 -9.25 -2.36 -19.58
C GLN A 408 -10.28 -2.80 -18.54
N ILE A 409 -10.78 -4.03 -18.64
CA ILE A 409 -11.82 -4.57 -17.75
C ILE A 409 -11.37 -4.50 -16.29
N MET A 410 -10.14 -4.91 -15.99
CA MET A 410 -9.63 -4.89 -14.62
C MET A 410 -9.50 -3.48 -14.07
N ARG A 411 -9.04 -2.51 -14.88
CA ARG A 411 -8.94 -1.09 -14.49
C ARG A 411 -10.32 -0.50 -14.17
N ASP A 412 -11.34 -0.81 -14.96
CA ASP A 412 -12.71 -0.33 -14.76
C ASP A 412 -13.32 -0.91 -13.49
N ILE A 413 -13.10 -2.19 -13.21
CA ILE A 413 -13.55 -2.85 -11.98
C ILE A 413 -12.86 -2.21 -10.76
N LEU A 414 -11.55 -1.99 -10.82
CA LEU A 414 -10.78 -1.35 -9.75
C LEU A 414 -11.24 0.08 -9.49
N ALA A 415 -11.43 0.88 -10.55
CA ALA A 415 -11.92 2.25 -10.44
C ALA A 415 -13.32 2.30 -9.78
N ARG A 416 -14.21 1.37 -10.12
CA ARG A 416 -15.54 1.25 -9.48
C ARG A 416 -15.42 0.84 -8.01
N SER A 417 -14.62 -0.19 -7.70
CA SER A 417 -14.41 -0.65 -6.32
C SER A 417 -13.78 0.42 -5.44
N TYR A 418 -12.82 1.18 -5.97
CA TYR A 418 -12.19 2.31 -5.26
C TYR A 418 -13.17 3.46 -5.01
N LYS A 419 -13.99 3.82 -6.01
CA LYS A 419 -15.01 4.87 -5.87
C LYS A 419 -16.06 4.54 -4.81
N ASP A 420 -16.40 3.27 -4.67
CA ASP A 420 -17.40 2.75 -3.73
C ASP A 420 -16.83 2.57 -2.30
N LEU A 421 -15.56 2.82 -2.07
CA LEU A 421 -15.03 2.81 -0.71
C LEU A 421 -15.79 3.83 0.16
N PRO A 422 -16.22 3.45 1.39
CA PRO A 422 -17.22 4.16 2.17
C PRO A 422 -16.84 5.61 2.47
N ASN A 423 -15.55 5.90 2.60
CA ASN A 423 -15.09 7.25 2.92
C ASN A 423 -13.72 7.57 2.28
N HIS A 424 -13.39 8.85 2.25
CA HIS A 424 -12.14 9.36 1.69
C HIS A 424 -10.89 8.95 2.51
N TYR A 425 -11.04 8.64 3.79
CA TYR A 425 -9.96 8.14 4.64
C TYR A 425 -9.51 6.75 4.18
N LEU A 426 -10.47 5.85 3.96
CA LEU A 426 -10.17 4.51 3.46
C LEU A 426 -9.59 4.53 2.05
N ARG A 427 -10.03 5.47 1.19
CA ARG A 427 -9.42 5.69 -0.13
C ARG A 427 -7.95 6.12 0.00
N ALA A 428 -7.63 7.04 0.92
CA ALA A 428 -6.25 7.44 1.20
C ALA A 428 -5.41 6.26 1.73
N CYS A 429 -5.96 5.47 2.65
CA CYS A 429 -5.32 4.27 3.17
C CYS A 429 -4.99 3.27 2.05
N PHE A 430 -5.91 3.06 1.11
CA PHE A 430 -5.70 2.15 -0.01
C PHE A 430 -4.62 2.66 -0.97
N LEU A 431 -4.69 3.94 -1.38
CA LEU A 431 -3.65 4.52 -2.26
C LEU A 431 -2.27 4.58 -1.61
N TYR A 432 -2.20 4.67 -0.27
CA TYR A 432 -0.93 4.66 0.44
C TYR A 432 -0.16 3.34 0.31
N LEU A 433 -0.84 2.25 -0.05
CA LEU A 433 -0.18 0.97 -0.33
C LEU A 433 0.77 1.04 -1.54
N ALA A 434 0.58 2.00 -2.44
CA ALA A 434 1.53 2.30 -3.52
C ALA A 434 2.93 2.74 -3.02
N ALA A 435 3.06 3.12 -1.74
CA ALA A 435 4.33 3.49 -1.14
C ALA A 435 5.26 2.28 -0.90
N PHE A 436 4.72 1.07 -0.82
CA PHE A 436 5.51 -0.13 -0.60
C PHE A 436 6.04 -0.70 -1.91
N PRO A 437 7.16 -1.44 -1.90
CA PRO A 437 7.62 -2.16 -3.08
C PRO A 437 6.60 -3.18 -3.59
N GLU A 438 6.71 -3.53 -4.87
CA GLU A 438 5.96 -4.64 -5.46
C GLU A 438 6.22 -5.94 -4.66
N ASP A 439 5.18 -6.74 -4.45
CA ASP A 439 5.20 -7.99 -3.68
C ASP A 439 5.63 -7.89 -2.21
N PHE A 440 5.75 -6.69 -1.68
CA PHE A 440 6.14 -6.48 -0.30
C PHE A 440 5.09 -7.05 0.67
N ILE A 441 5.56 -7.82 1.67
CA ILE A 441 4.71 -8.29 2.76
C ILE A 441 4.61 -7.20 3.81
N ILE A 442 3.46 -6.55 3.86
CA ILE A 442 3.21 -5.44 4.77
C ILE A 442 2.73 -6.00 6.12
N TYR A 443 3.43 -5.63 7.20
CA TYR A 443 3.01 -5.94 8.55
C TYR A 443 1.94 -4.96 9.00
N VAL A 444 0.74 -5.47 9.32
CA VAL A 444 -0.44 -4.64 9.59
C VAL A 444 -0.28 -3.68 10.77
N PRO A 445 0.32 -4.06 11.90
CA PRO A 445 0.61 -3.12 12.99
C PRO A 445 1.43 -1.91 12.53
N ASP A 446 2.45 -2.10 11.70
CA ASP A 446 3.28 -1.02 11.18
C ASP A 446 2.51 -0.12 10.21
N LEU A 447 1.71 -0.71 9.34
CA LEU A 447 0.83 0.00 8.42
C LEU A 447 -0.18 0.89 9.16
N ILE A 448 -0.74 0.39 10.26
CA ILE A 448 -1.67 1.13 11.11
C ILE A 448 -0.98 2.36 11.70
N GLN A 449 0.24 2.22 12.19
CA GLN A 449 1.01 3.36 12.73
C GLN A 449 1.29 4.40 11.64
N LEU A 450 1.63 3.97 10.41
CA LEU A 450 1.81 4.84 9.26
C LEU A 450 0.51 5.62 8.95
N TRP A 451 -0.63 4.95 8.86
CA TRP A 451 -1.92 5.58 8.59
C TRP A 451 -2.34 6.58 9.68
N ILE A 452 -2.06 6.26 10.95
CA ILE A 452 -2.33 7.16 12.09
C ILE A 452 -1.41 8.40 12.01
N ALA A 453 -0.12 8.21 11.77
CA ALA A 453 0.84 9.31 11.63
C ALA A 453 0.49 10.25 10.46
N GLU A 454 -0.04 9.70 9.36
CA GLU A 454 -0.54 10.42 8.20
C GLU A 454 -1.90 11.11 8.43
N SER A 455 -2.56 10.85 9.55
CA SER A 455 -3.92 11.31 9.87
C SER A 455 -4.98 10.78 8.90
N PHE A 456 -4.79 9.56 8.37
CA PHE A 456 -5.80 8.89 7.53
C PHE A 456 -6.87 8.18 8.36
N ILE A 457 -6.71 8.11 9.66
CA ILE A 457 -7.72 7.53 10.56
C ILE A 457 -8.43 8.67 11.27
N PRO A 458 -9.76 8.79 11.11
CA PRO A 458 -10.52 9.86 11.76
C PRO A 458 -10.52 9.70 13.27
N HIS A 459 -10.26 10.78 13.98
CA HIS A 459 -10.36 10.81 15.44
C HIS A 459 -11.83 10.92 15.85
N THR A 460 -12.37 9.85 16.41
CA THR A 460 -13.72 9.85 16.99
C THR A 460 -13.63 9.62 18.50
N PRO A 461 -14.38 10.35 19.34
CA PRO A 461 -14.30 10.20 20.79
C PRO A 461 -14.66 8.80 21.30
N LYS A 462 -15.36 8.01 20.49
CA LYS A 462 -15.88 6.68 20.86
C LYS A 462 -14.97 5.52 20.48
N HIS A 463 -14.00 5.70 19.58
CA HIS A 463 -13.21 4.59 19.03
C HIS A 463 -11.71 4.83 19.13
N ILE A 464 -10.99 3.77 19.45
CA ILE A 464 -9.53 3.72 19.44
C ILE A 464 -9.08 3.71 17.97
N LEU A 465 -8.09 4.55 17.63
CA LEU A 465 -7.61 4.72 16.24
C LEU A 465 -7.16 3.41 15.61
N GLU A 466 -6.45 2.58 16.37
CA GLU A 466 -5.94 1.28 15.94
C GLU A 466 -7.07 0.31 15.57
N VAL A 467 -8.19 0.36 16.30
CA VAL A 467 -9.37 -0.49 16.01
C VAL A 467 -10.00 -0.06 14.69
N THR A 468 -10.19 1.25 14.48
CA THR A 468 -10.71 1.78 13.22
C THR A 468 -9.79 1.44 12.05
N ALA A 469 -8.48 1.56 12.23
CA ALA A 469 -7.50 1.20 11.20
C ALA A 469 -7.52 -0.31 10.87
N ARG A 470 -7.67 -1.19 11.87
CA ARG A 470 -7.86 -2.64 11.64
C ARG A 470 -9.13 -2.94 10.85
N ASN A 471 -10.21 -2.21 11.13
CA ASN A 471 -11.45 -2.31 10.39
C ASN A 471 -11.25 -1.92 8.92
N TYR A 472 -10.44 -0.91 8.64
CA TYR A 472 -10.08 -0.51 7.28
C TYR A 472 -9.29 -1.61 6.55
N VAL A 473 -8.33 -2.25 7.22
CA VAL A 473 -7.63 -3.41 6.63
C VAL A 473 -8.60 -4.54 6.32
N THR A 474 -9.53 -4.83 7.24
CA THR A 474 -10.55 -5.87 7.05
C THR A 474 -11.47 -5.54 5.88
N GLU A 475 -11.91 -4.29 5.76
CA GLU A 475 -12.76 -3.84 4.64
C GLU A 475 -12.05 -3.99 3.30
N LEU A 476 -10.76 -3.60 3.20
CA LEU A 476 -9.96 -3.79 1.98
C LEU A 476 -9.80 -5.27 1.63
N ALA A 477 -9.58 -6.13 2.63
CA ALA A 477 -9.47 -7.58 2.42
C ALA A 477 -10.79 -8.19 1.95
N GLN A 478 -11.93 -7.77 2.52
CA GLN A 478 -13.26 -8.21 2.12
C GLN A 478 -13.60 -7.85 0.66
N ARG A 479 -13.10 -6.69 0.21
CA ARG A 479 -13.24 -6.25 -1.18
C ARG A 479 -12.21 -6.86 -2.12
N SER A 480 -11.36 -7.76 -1.62
CA SER A 480 -10.25 -8.36 -2.39
C SER A 480 -9.26 -7.33 -2.96
N LEU A 481 -9.17 -6.14 -2.34
CA LEU A 481 -8.22 -5.09 -2.69
C LEU A 481 -6.83 -5.33 -2.08
N VAL A 482 -6.76 -6.16 -1.03
CA VAL A 482 -5.52 -6.69 -0.47
C VAL A 482 -5.64 -8.19 -0.23
N GLN A 483 -4.51 -8.89 -0.31
CA GLN A 483 -4.41 -10.32 -0.02
C GLN A 483 -3.95 -10.52 1.42
N VAL A 484 -4.64 -11.36 2.16
CA VAL A 484 -4.23 -11.77 3.51
C VAL A 484 -3.15 -12.84 3.39
N VAL A 485 -1.95 -12.55 3.90
CA VAL A 485 -0.80 -13.47 3.88
C VAL A 485 -0.66 -14.22 5.21
N GLY A 486 -1.08 -13.61 6.30
CA GLY A 486 -1.01 -14.23 7.62
C GLY A 486 -1.96 -13.60 8.62
N ARG A 487 -2.41 -14.44 9.56
CA ARG A 487 -3.26 -14.05 10.69
C ARG A 487 -2.56 -14.36 12.00
N SER A 488 -2.88 -13.59 13.02
CA SER A 488 -2.43 -13.87 14.39
C SER A 488 -3.06 -15.17 14.90
N THR A 489 -2.24 -16.07 15.40
CA THR A 489 -2.70 -17.34 16.01
C THR A 489 -3.47 -17.11 17.30
N ALA A 490 -3.17 -16.03 18.04
CA ALA A 490 -3.81 -15.73 19.31
C ALA A 490 -5.21 -15.09 19.17
N HIS A 491 -5.40 -14.23 18.15
CA HIS A 491 -6.61 -13.40 18.03
C HIS A 491 -7.34 -13.54 16.69
N GLY A 492 -6.79 -14.27 15.72
CA GLY A 492 -7.34 -14.40 14.37
C GLY A 492 -7.27 -13.12 13.52
N TRP A 493 -6.68 -12.04 14.02
CA TRP A 493 -6.57 -10.77 13.29
C TRP A 493 -5.66 -10.88 12.09
N ILE A 494 -5.95 -10.09 11.05
CA ILE A 494 -5.05 -9.96 9.89
C ILE A 494 -3.76 -9.31 10.39
N GLU A 495 -2.64 -10.01 10.23
CA GLU A 495 -1.32 -9.59 10.70
C GLU A 495 -0.39 -9.20 9.56
N ARG A 496 -0.52 -9.87 8.43
CA ARG A 496 0.29 -9.62 7.23
C ARG A 496 -0.61 -9.58 6.00
N ILE A 497 -0.40 -8.57 5.17
CA ILE A 497 -1.10 -8.40 3.90
C ILE A 497 -0.09 -8.17 2.78
N ARG A 498 -0.55 -8.35 1.55
CA ARG A 498 0.15 -7.99 0.33
C ARG A 498 -0.85 -7.37 -0.63
N ILE A 499 -0.40 -6.45 -1.46
CA ILE A 499 -1.17 -5.97 -2.61
C ILE A 499 -0.74 -6.76 -3.86
N HIS A 500 -1.70 -7.13 -4.70
CA HIS A 500 -1.40 -7.78 -5.98
C HIS A 500 -0.81 -6.75 -6.94
N ASP A 501 0.17 -7.13 -7.75
CA ASP A 501 0.90 -6.28 -8.70
C ASP A 501 -0.02 -5.42 -9.59
N ILE A 502 -1.04 -5.99 -10.20
CA ILE A 502 -2.00 -5.22 -11.03
C ILE A 502 -2.71 -4.13 -10.21
N LEU A 503 -3.06 -4.42 -8.95
CA LEU A 503 -3.66 -3.45 -8.04
C LEU A 503 -2.64 -2.41 -7.60
N HIS A 504 -1.39 -2.84 -7.39
CA HIS A 504 -0.29 -1.98 -7.00
C HIS A 504 0.03 -0.96 -8.10
N ASP A 505 0.18 -1.41 -9.35
CA ASP A 505 0.39 -0.55 -10.52
C ASP A 505 -0.74 0.46 -10.66
N TRP A 506 -1.99 0.00 -10.52
CA TRP A 506 -3.16 0.88 -10.55
C TRP A 506 -3.12 1.92 -9.43
N CYS A 507 -2.74 1.53 -8.20
CA CYS A 507 -2.61 2.45 -7.06
C CYS A 507 -1.52 3.50 -7.32
N ILE A 508 -0.38 3.13 -7.94
CA ILE A 508 0.69 4.07 -8.29
C ILE A 508 0.17 5.09 -9.30
N GLU A 509 -0.50 4.65 -10.36
CA GLU A 509 -1.06 5.54 -11.38
C GLU A 509 -2.09 6.51 -10.80
N GLU A 510 -3.04 6.01 -10.03
CA GLU A 510 -4.09 6.82 -9.40
C GLU A 510 -3.51 7.77 -8.33
N ALA A 511 -2.54 7.33 -7.53
CA ALA A 511 -1.86 8.16 -6.55
C ALA A 511 -1.07 9.31 -7.21
N ARG A 512 -0.44 9.06 -8.36
CA ARG A 512 0.24 10.10 -9.14
C ARG A 512 -0.76 11.06 -9.77
N HIS A 513 -1.80 10.54 -10.41
CA HIS A 513 -2.85 11.36 -11.01
C HIS A 513 -3.50 12.29 -9.97
N ASP A 514 -3.70 11.82 -8.75
CA ASP A 514 -4.23 12.61 -7.65
C ASP A 514 -3.20 13.53 -6.96
N GLY A 515 -1.92 13.49 -7.37
CA GLY A 515 -0.81 14.20 -6.72
C GLY A 515 -0.66 13.83 -5.24
N PHE A 516 -1.02 12.59 -4.89
CA PHE A 516 -1.07 12.11 -3.52
C PHE A 516 0.26 11.55 -3.04
N LEU A 517 0.90 10.74 -3.87
CA LEU A 517 2.17 10.08 -3.59
C LEU A 517 2.92 9.84 -4.91
N ASP A 518 4.23 10.06 -4.90
CA ASP A 518 5.11 9.64 -5.98
C ASP A 518 5.98 8.45 -5.52
N ALA A 519 5.76 7.30 -6.14
CA ALA A 519 6.58 6.12 -5.96
C ALA A 519 7.66 6.10 -7.06
N ILE A 520 8.91 6.40 -6.67
CA ILE A 520 10.05 6.52 -7.58
C ILE A 520 10.76 5.17 -7.64
N ASN A 521 10.69 4.54 -8.81
CA ASN A 521 11.32 3.26 -9.08
C ASN A 521 12.30 3.42 -10.26
N LYS A 522 13.40 4.21 -10.08
CA LYS A 522 14.38 4.46 -11.14
C LYS A 522 15.60 3.53 -11.01
N THR A 523 16.04 2.94 -12.13
CA THR A 523 17.33 2.29 -12.27
C THR A 523 18.38 3.29 -12.76
N ALA A 524 19.62 3.14 -12.30
CA ALA A 524 20.76 3.88 -12.81
C ALA A 524 20.92 3.60 -14.32
N GLY A 525 20.54 4.52 -15.16
CA GLY A 525 20.58 4.41 -16.64
C GLY A 525 19.44 5.11 -17.36
N GLN A 526 18.36 5.48 -16.68
CA GLN A 526 17.25 6.23 -17.26
C GLN A 526 17.15 7.68 -16.75
N ALA A 527 18.28 8.33 -16.59
CA ALA A 527 18.35 9.74 -16.14
C ALA A 527 17.88 10.75 -17.20
N GLY A 528 17.14 10.34 -18.23
CA GLY A 528 16.82 11.21 -19.37
C GLY A 528 15.39 11.21 -19.89
N ALA A 529 14.49 10.37 -19.40
CA ALA A 529 13.26 10.13 -20.16
C ALA A 529 11.92 10.35 -19.42
N SER A 530 11.85 11.11 -18.35
CA SER A 530 10.55 11.40 -17.70
C SER A 530 10.37 12.79 -17.12
N SER A 531 11.04 13.80 -17.69
CA SER A 531 10.77 15.21 -17.39
C SER A 531 10.04 15.95 -18.50
N SER A 532 9.31 15.25 -19.36
CA SER A 532 8.54 15.86 -20.44
C SER A 532 7.06 15.50 -20.38
N SER A 533 6.42 15.67 -19.22
CA SER A 533 5.00 15.97 -19.16
C SER A 533 4.80 17.14 -18.19
N SER A 534 4.20 18.15 -18.71
CA SER A 534 3.98 19.50 -18.21
C SER A 534 3.05 19.60 -17.00
N ASP A 535 3.08 18.66 -16.08
CA ASP A 535 2.25 18.74 -14.89
C ASP A 535 3.11 19.20 -13.71
N ASN A 536 2.94 20.49 -13.36
CA ASN A 536 3.46 21.11 -12.13
C ASN A 536 2.80 20.54 -10.86
N LEU A 537 2.61 19.21 -10.79
CA LEU A 537 2.03 18.56 -9.61
C LEU A 537 3.05 18.55 -8.47
N ILE A 538 2.68 19.13 -7.35
CA ILE A 538 3.47 19.10 -6.12
C ILE A 538 3.08 17.84 -5.37
N TYR A 539 4.07 16.98 -5.11
CA TYR A 539 3.90 15.79 -4.27
C TYR A 539 4.37 16.08 -2.85
N TYR A 540 3.63 15.55 -1.89
CA TYR A 540 3.93 15.69 -0.47
C TYR A 540 4.45 14.39 0.16
N ARG A 541 4.34 13.27 -0.55
CA ARG A 541 4.75 11.94 -0.15
C ARG A 541 5.60 11.31 -1.22
N PHE A 542 6.71 10.75 -0.80
CA PHE A 542 7.65 10.07 -1.69
C PHE A 542 7.98 8.70 -1.15
N SER A 543 8.04 7.72 -2.05
CA SER A 543 8.59 6.41 -1.80
C SER A 543 9.70 6.11 -2.78
N PHE A 544 10.84 5.68 -2.27
CA PHE A 544 12.02 5.31 -3.06
C PHE A 544 12.29 3.83 -2.90
N GLN A 545 12.44 3.13 -4.01
CA GLN A 545 12.65 1.69 -4.05
C GLN A 545 13.89 1.36 -4.88
N THR A 546 14.87 0.72 -4.27
CA THR A 546 16.04 0.16 -4.96
C THR A 546 16.83 1.17 -5.80
N LEU A 547 17.36 2.23 -5.21
CA LEU A 547 18.13 3.26 -5.90
C LEU A 547 19.63 3.17 -5.63
N SER A 548 20.43 3.41 -6.68
CA SER A 548 21.82 3.78 -6.57
C SER A 548 21.90 5.30 -6.30
N ASP A 549 22.63 5.70 -5.25
CA ASP A 549 23.03 7.09 -4.91
C ASP A 549 22.16 8.19 -5.57
N GLU A 550 21.01 8.55 -5.01
CA GLU A 550 20.21 9.66 -5.53
C GLU A 550 19.93 10.74 -4.49
N ILE A 551 19.94 11.96 -5.01
CA ILE A 551 19.57 13.17 -4.30
C ILE A 551 18.05 13.22 -4.21
N LEU A 552 17.52 13.27 -3.00
CA LEU A 552 16.08 13.49 -2.77
C LEU A 552 15.66 14.84 -3.38
N PRO A 553 14.43 14.93 -3.91
CA PRO A 553 13.94 16.19 -4.46
C PRO A 553 14.04 17.29 -3.41
N ALA A 554 14.63 18.42 -3.78
CA ALA A 554 14.87 19.57 -2.91
C ALA A 554 13.58 20.35 -2.55
N THR A 555 12.43 19.69 -2.46
CA THR A 555 11.15 20.31 -2.11
C THR A 555 11.01 20.38 -0.60
N SER A 556 10.85 21.57 -0.05
CA SER A 556 10.67 21.81 1.39
C SER A 556 9.35 21.25 1.96
N ASN A 557 8.42 20.83 1.10
CA ASN A 557 7.04 20.50 1.49
C ASN A 557 6.81 18.99 1.71
N ILE A 558 7.87 18.19 1.75
CA ILE A 558 7.75 16.74 1.95
C ILE A 558 7.20 16.43 3.36
N ARG A 559 6.12 15.67 3.42
CA ARG A 559 5.45 15.24 4.65
C ARG A 559 5.80 13.79 5.01
N SER A 560 6.02 12.95 4.02
CA SER A 560 6.35 11.55 4.21
C SER A 560 7.40 11.07 3.24
N LEU A 561 8.36 10.37 3.79
CA LEU A 561 9.47 9.78 3.07
C LEU A 561 9.61 8.31 3.48
N LEU A 562 9.42 7.42 2.52
CA LEU A 562 9.66 6.00 2.67
C LEU A 562 10.83 5.59 1.76
N GLY A 563 11.74 4.78 2.26
CA GLY A 563 12.90 4.31 1.49
C GLY A 563 13.19 2.84 1.80
N PHE A 564 13.32 2.03 0.76
CA PHE A 564 13.54 0.60 0.85
C PHE A 564 14.77 0.19 0.06
N LYS A 565 15.73 -0.48 0.71
CA LYS A 565 16.96 -1.02 0.10
C LYS A 565 17.78 0.02 -0.69
N LEU A 566 17.92 1.23 -0.14
CA LEU A 566 18.72 2.31 -0.73
C LEU A 566 20.18 2.20 -0.27
N LYS A 567 21.14 2.37 -1.17
CA LYS A 567 22.58 2.29 -0.79
C LYS A 567 22.96 3.37 0.21
N SER A 568 22.59 4.62 -0.07
CA SER A 568 22.91 5.77 0.77
C SER A 568 21.89 6.88 0.53
N VAL A 569 21.40 7.47 1.60
CA VAL A 569 20.40 8.55 1.56
C VAL A 569 20.97 9.76 2.29
N SER A 570 21.04 10.91 1.61
CA SER A 570 21.25 12.21 2.24
C SER A 570 19.92 12.92 2.38
N LEU A 571 19.57 13.28 3.62
CA LEU A 571 18.31 13.94 3.92
C LEU A 571 18.46 15.46 3.72
N PRO A 572 17.66 16.10 2.86
CA PRO A 572 17.60 17.56 2.80
C PRO A 572 16.89 18.12 4.04
N LYS A 573 16.83 19.43 4.17
CA LYS A 573 16.09 20.07 5.27
C LYS A 573 14.58 19.88 5.09
N LEU A 574 13.99 18.93 5.82
CA LEU A 574 12.60 18.48 5.71
C LEU A 574 11.77 18.98 6.91
N ILE A 575 11.48 20.27 6.96
CA ILE A 575 10.82 20.92 8.12
C ILE A 575 9.39 20.42 8.36
N PHE A 576 8.67 19.97 7.33
CA PHE A 576 7.28 19.52 7.41
C PHE A 576 7.13 18.00 7.48
N LEU A 577 8.24 17.29 7.66
CA LEU A 577 8.24 15.82 7.66
C LEU A 577 7.45 15.28 8.87
N ARG A 578 6.51 14.36 8.61
CA ARG A 578 5.71 13.65 9.59
C ARG A 578 6.05 12.18 9.71
N VAL A 579 6.40 11.56 8.61
CA VAL A 579 6.76 10.16 8.53
C VAL A 579 8.13 10.02 7.88
N LEU A 580 9.04 9.38 8.58
CA LEU A 580 10.31 8.91 8.04
C LEU A 580 10.40 7.41 8.30
N CYS A 581 10.35 6.62 7.22
CA CYS A 581 10.49 5.17 7.26
C CYS A 581 11.58 4.76 6.28
N ILE A 582 12.74 4.35 6.80
CA ILE A 582 13.89 3.94 5.98
C ILE A 582 14.34 2.55 6.42
N GLU A 583 14.44 1.65 5.45
CA GLU A 583 14.86 0.26 5.67
C GLU A 583 16.03 -0.11 4.76
N ASP A 584 16.99 -0.88 5.31
CA ASP A 584 18.15 -1.42 4.59
C ASP A 584 18.97 -0.37 3.82
N SER A 585 19.29 0.76 4.46
CA SER A 585 19.92 1.91 3.82
C SER A 585 20.89 2.61 4.76
N THR A 586 21.96 3.21 4.23
CA THR A 586 22.87 4.05 5.03
C THR A 586 22.37 5.49 5.04
N LEU A 587 22.08 6.04 6.22
CA LEU A 587 21.65 7.43 6.38
C LEU A 587 22.84 8.35 6.61
N LYS A 588 22.99 9.35 5.74
CA LYS A 588 23.92 10.47 5.92
C LYS A 588 23.19 11.67 6.53
N ASP A 589 23.90 12.49 7.30
CA ASP A 589 23.41 13.76 7.86
C ASP A 589 22.15 13.68 8.74
N PHE A 590 21.72 12.47 9.13
CA PHE A 590 20.52 12.27 9.94
C PHE A 590 20.50 13.13 11.21
N SER A 591 21.63 13.16 11.94
CA SER A 591 21.75 13.89 13.21
C SER A 591 21.59 15.40 13.06
N SER A 592 21.97 15.97 11.92
CA SER A 592 21.88 17.41 11.65
C SER A 592 20.48 17.83 11.22
N VAL A 593 19.72 16.94 10.55
CA VAL A 593 18.43 17.26 9.95
C VAL A 593 17.27 16.98 10.91
N ILE A 594 17.30 15.85 11.62
CA ILE A 594 16.15 15.35 12.38
C ILE A 594 15.66 16.33 13.46
N GLY A 595 16.56 17.07 14.10
CA GLY A 595 16.20 18.03 15.13
C GLY A 595 15.33 19.20 14.67
N GLY A 596 15.30 19.47 13.36
CA GLY A 596 14.46 20.49 12.73
C GLY A 596 13.09 19.98 12.26
N CYS A 597 12.85 18.66 12.30
CA CYS A 597 11.61 18.03 11.83
C CYS A 597 10.54 18.03 12.94
N ILE A 598 10.10 19.23 13.37
CA ILE A 598 9.18 19.39 14.53
C ILE A 598 7.81 18.74 14.36
N HIS A 599 7.42 18.42 13.14
CA HIS A 599 6.15 17.79 12.80
C HIS A 599 6.19 16.25 12.79
N ILE A 600 7.38 15.64 13.02
CA ILE A 600 7.53 14.19 12.91
C ILE A 600 6.68 13.46 13.95
N ARG A 601 5.95 12.46 13.50
CA ARG A 601 5.03 11.63 14.28
C ARG A 601 5.44 10.16 14.28
N LEU A 602 6.13 9.73 13.23
CA LEU A 602 6.65 8.37 13.10
C LEU A 602 8.07 8.40 12.54
N LEU A 603 8.96 7.75 13.27
CA LEU A 603 10.34 7.50 12.87
C LEU A 603 10.60 6.00 12.93
N ARG A 604 10.78 5.38 11.77
CA ARG A 604 11.15 3.97 11.63
C ARG A 604 12.45 3.86 10.85
N LEU A 605 13.48 3.35 11.50
CA LEU A 605 14.81 3.17 10.93
C LEU A 605 15.24 1.73 11.19
N ALA A 606 15.24 0.92 10.14
CA ALA A 606 15.64 -0.48 10.19
C ALA A 606 16.91 -0.68 9.34
N ASN A 607 17.95 -1.27 9.93
CA ASN A 607 19.22 -1.55 9.25
C ASN A 607 19.85 -0.32 8.56
N CYS A 608 19.83 0.84 9.25
CA CYS A 608 20.28 2.11 8.68
C CYS A 608 21.71 2.50 9.03
N GLY A 609 22.49 1.60 9.64
CA GLY A 609 23.90 1.83 10.01
C GLY A 609 24.10 2.91 11.08
N LEU A 610 23.05 3.27 11.83
CA LEU A 610 23.14 4.26 12.91
C LEU A 610 23.68 3.63 14.17
N VAL A 611 24.74 4.20 14.72
CA VAL A 611 25.35 3.75 15.99
C VAL A 611 24.57 4.26 17.20
N ALA A 612 24.02 5.49 17.11
CA ALA A 612 23.25 6.11 18.19
C ALA A 612 22.24 7.13 17.63
N LEU A 613 21.17 7.33 18.38
CA LEU A 613 20.19 8.38 18.08
C LEU A 613 20.68 9.73 18.64
N PRO A 614 20.57 10.83 17.87
CA PRO A 614 20.99 12.14 18.34
C PRO A 614 20.07 12.66 19.44
N SER A 615 20.63 13.38 20.42
CA SER A 615 19.87 13.98 21.54
C SER A 615 18.77 14.95 21.10
N SER A 616 18.85 15.47 19.87
CA SER A 616 17.83 16.34 19.29
C SER A 616 16.47 15.68 19.13
N ILE A 617 16.39 14.33 19.09
CA ILE A 617 15.12 13.57 19.06
C ILE A 617 14.26 13.91 20.27
N GLY A 618 14.83 14.14 21.46
CA GLY A 618 14.08 14.56 22.65
C GLY A 618 13.33 15.90 22.53
N LYS A 619 13.52 16.64 21.43
CA LYS A 619 12.76 17.87 21.14
C LYS A 619 11.51 17.63 20.28
N LEU A 620 11.32 16.43 19.76
CA LEU A 620 10.24 16.06 18.84
C LEU A 620 8.98 15.69 19.65
N LEU A 621 8.07 16.65 19.83
CA LEU A 621 6.92 16.54 20.76
C LEU A 621 5.75 15.71 20.19
N TYR A 622 5.80 15.32 18.94
CA TYR A 622 4.76 14.52 18.27
C TYR A 622 5.19 13.08 17.98
N LEU A 623 6.47 12.77 18.21
CA LEU A 623 7.04 11.42 18.02
C LEU A 623 6.55 10.42 19.09
#